data_478e12e1aad8726b948797bd6a698dc3
#
_entry.id   478e12e1aad8726b948797bd6a698dc3
#
_cell.length_a   1.000
_cell.length_b   1.000
_cell.length_c   1.000
_cell.angle_alpha   90.00
_cell.angle_beta   90.00
_cell.angle_gamma   90.00
#
_symmetry.space_group_name_H-M   'P 1'
#
loop_
_entity.id
_entity.type
_entity.pdbx_description
1 polymer ?
#
loop_
_entity_poly.entity_id
_entity_poly.type
_entity_poly.pdbx_seq_one_letter_code
_entity_poly.pdbx_strand_id
1 'polypeptide(L)'
;MKAIIGKKVGMSQIFDENGRVIPVTVIEAGPCAVVQKKTVEKDGYASVQLGFEDIAERKLTKPEMGHLNKAGVAPKKYLREFDLENAAELNIGDIVKADTFKVGDFVDVTGITKGHGYAGVVKRHGAGRTPMSHGGGPVHRHAGSMGPIDPAHIFKGKIGAGHMGVDQVTVMNLDVVKVDAELNMIVVRGAIPGPKGGLVTVRSTAKTIFEKKGVAGISNNPQKASGRNPQKASARNK
;
A
#
# COMPACT_ATOMS: atom_id res chain seq x y z
N MET A 1 -14.37 -8.98 -0.80
CA MET A 1 -13.25 -8.58 0.07
C MET A 1 -13.68 -7.51 1.07
N LYS A 2 -12.98 -7.38 2.22
CA LYS A 2 -13.15 -6.23 3.12
C LYS A 2 -12.34 -5.04 2.59
N ALA A 3 -12.86 -3.82 2.62
CA ALA A 3 -12.13 -2.63 2.23
C ALA A 3 -12.63 -1.39 2.97
N ILE A 4 -11.74 -0.42 3.19
CA ILE A 4 -12.05 0.87 3.79
C ILE A 4 -11.10 1.96 3.27
N ILE A 5 -11.59 3.20 3.28
CA ILE A 5 -10.77 4.37 2.98
C ILE A 5 -10.22 4.93 4.28
N GLY A 6 -8.97 5.35 4.27
CA GLY A 6 -8.34 5.97 5.42
C GLY A 6 -7.32 7.03 5.05
N LYS A 7 -6.75 7.62 6.08
CA LYS A 7 -5.71 8.66 6.01
C LYS A 7 -4.52 8.26 6.85
N LYS A 8 -3.33 8.36 6.29
CA LYS A 8 -2.08 8.08 7.00
C LYS A 8 -1.84 9.14 8.07
N VAL A 9 -1.90 8.78 9.33
CA VAL A 9 -1.58 9.67 10.46
C VAL A 9 -0.08 9.81 10.63
N GLY A 10 0.64 8.68 10.68
CA GLY A 10 2.08 8.67 10.85
C GLY A 10 2.64 7.29 11.14
N MET A 11 3.92 7.25 11.49
CA MET A 11 4.58 6.02 11.92
C MET A 11 4.99 6.13 13.38
N SER A 12 4.95 5.01 14.08
CA SER A 12 5.34 4.83 15.46
C SER A 12 5.95 3.44 15.64
N GLN A 13 6.19 3.05 16.86
CA GLN A 13 6.61 1.70 17.23
C GLN A 13 5.80 1.20 18.41
N ILE A 14 5.59 -0.10 18.45
CA ILE A 14 4.93 -0.81 19.54
C ILE A 14 5.89 -1.89 20.02
N PHE A 15 5.84 -2.22 21.30
CA PHE A 15 6.60 -3.32 21.87
C PHE A 15 5.69 -4.54 21.98
N ASP A 16 6.20 -5.69 21.53
CA ASP A 16 5.57 -6.98 21.73
C ASP A 16 5.79 -7.47 23.18
N GLU A 17 5.04 -8.48 23.61
CA GLU A 17 5.16 -9.11 24.93
C GLU A 17 6.59 -9.60 25.22
N ASN A 18 7.33 -9.94 24.20
CA ASN A 18 8.74 -10.35 24.27
C ASN A 18 9.74 -9.18 24.26
N GLY A 19 9.28 -7.92 24.37
CA GLY A 19 10.12 -6.72 24.29
C GLY A 19 10.67 -6.39 22.90
N ARG A 20 10.16 -7.04 21.84
CA ARG A 20 10.59 -6.75 20.46
C ARG A 20 9.88 -5.51 19.94
N VAL A 21 10.65 -4.64 19.28
CA VAL A 21 10.12 -3.44 18.64
C VAL A 21 9.42 -3.82 17.33
N ILE A 22 8.16 -3.44 17.19
CA ILE A 22 7.38 -3.59 15.95
C ILE A 22 7.17 -2.19 15.37
N PRO A 23 7.77 -1.86 14.20
CA PRO A 23 7.49 -0.61 13.52
C PRO A 23 6.07 -0.65 12.96
N VAL A 24 5.30 0.40 13.20
CA VAL A 24 3.90 0.45 12.80
C VAL A 24 3.56 1.77 12.12
N THR A 25 2.55 1.72 11.27
CA THR A 25 1.90 2.91 10.72
C THR A 25 0.47 2.98 11.23
N VAL A 26 0.08 4.15 11.71
CA VAL A 26 -1.28 4.44 12.15
C VAL A 26 -2.06 5.03 10.98
N ILE A 27 -3.22 4.44 10.73
CA ILE A 27 -4.17 4.84 9.69
C ILE A 27 -5.48 5.21 10.40
N GLU A 28 -5.97 6.42 10.17
CA GLU A 28 -7.34 6.82 10.48
C GLU A 28 -8.25 6.21 9.41
N ALA A 29 -9.02 5.18 9.75
CA ALA A 29 -9.78 4.35 8.82
C ALA A 29 -11.28 4.52 9.05
N GLY A 30 -11.91 5.40 8.29
CA GLY A 30 -13.33 5.74 8.45
C GLY A 30 -13.59 6.85 9.47
N PRO A 31 -14.85 7.13 9.77
CA PRO A 31 -16.05 6.46 9.28
C PRO A 31 -16.29 6.72 7.79
N CYS A 32 -16.60 5.67 7.03
CA CYS A 32 -16.90 5.76 5.60
C CYS A 32 -18.40 5.55 5.38
N ALA A 33 -19.08 6.50 4.74
CA ALA A 33 -20.49 6.36 4.42
C ALA A 33 -20.67 5.68 3.06
N VAL A 34 -21.65 4.81 2.93
CA VAL A 34 -22.05 4.20 1.67
C VAL A 34 -22.85 5.22 0.86
N VAL A 35 -22.29 5.68 -0.26
CA VAL A 35 -22.90 6.70 -1.11
C VAL A 35 -23.72 6.07 -2.25
N GLN A 36 -23.22 5.02 -2.86
CA GLN A 36 -23.90 4.35 -3.96
C GLN A 36 -23.62 2.85 -3.93
N LYS A 37 -24.64 2.09 -4.31
CA LYS A 37 -24.54 0.64 -4.56
C LYS A 37 -24.79 0.40 -6.03
N LYS A 38 -23.85 -0.23 -6.71
CA LYS A 38 -23.94 -0.64 -8.10
C LYS A 38 -24.36 -2.09 -8.20
N THR A 39 -25.23 -2.41 -9.14
CA THR A 39 -25.76 -3.74 -9.36
C THR A 39 -25.49 -4.19 -10.80
N VAL A 40 -25.35 -5.51 -10.98
CA VAL A 40 -25.07 -6.09 -12.30
C VAL A 40 -26.16 -5.72 -13.31
N GLU A 41 -27.42 -5.63 -12.88
CA GLU A 41 -28.55 -5.33 -13.74
C GLU A 41 -28.53 -3.90 -14.33
N LYS A 42 -28.09 -2.92 -13.53
CA LYS A 42 -28.10 -1.49 -13.92
C LYS A 42 -26.76 -1.00 -14.43
N ASP A 43 -25.68 -1.43 -13.78
CA ASP A 43 -24.32 -0.88 -13.97
C ASP A 43 -23.38 -1.89 -14.66
N GLY A 44 -23.81 -3.16 -14.83
CA GLY A 44 -23.02 -4.22 -15.44
C GLY A 44 -22.02 -4.89 -14.48
N TYR A 45 -21.85 -4.37 -13.25
CA TYR A 45 -21.00 -4.94 -12.21
C TYR A 45 -21.51 -4.59 -10.82
N ALA A 46 -21.10 -5.37 -9.82
CA ALA A 46 -21.49 -5.14 -8.43
C ALA A 46 -20.34 -4.41 -7.70
N SER A 47 -20.63 -3.26 -7.09
CA SER A 47 -19.69 -2.53 -6.25
C SER A 47 -20.40 -1.60 -5.29
N VAL A 48 -19.68 -1.17 -4.24
CA VAL A 48 -20.14 -0.19 -3.26
C VAL A 48 -19.22 1.01 -3.29
N GLN A 49 -19.78 2.20 -3.47
CA GLN A 49 -19.04 3.45 -3.39
C GLN A 49 -19.04 3.96 -1.96
N LEU A 50 -17.86 4.09 -1.38
CA LEU A 50 -17.64 4.63 -0.04
C LEU A 50 -17.19 6.10 -0.12
N GLY A 51 -17.74 6.93 0.76
CA GLY A 51 -17.38 8.34 0.96
C GLY A 51 -16.60 8.53 2.27
N PHE A 52 -15.49 9.27 2.22
CA PHE A 52 -14.62 9.52 3.36
C PHE A 52 -14.24 11.00 3.49
N GLU A 53 -14.02 11.46 4.71
CA GLU A 53 -13.66 12.82 5.13
C GLU A 53 -14.74 13.86 4.74
N ASP A 54 -15.32 14.51 5.74
CA ASP A 54 -16.33 15.55 5.51
C ASP A 54 -15.69 16.82 4.95
N ILE A 55 -16.42 17.48 4.07
CA ILE A 55 -15.98 18.72 3.43
C ILE A 55 -17.11 19.74 3.43
N ALA A 56 -16.75 21.04 3.52
CA ALA A 56 -17.75 22.09 3.41
C ALA A 56 -18.38 22.11 1.99
N GLU A 57 -19.69 22.27 1.89
CA GLU A 57 -20.46 22.29 0.63
C GLU A 57 -19.90 23.25 -0.43
N ARG A 58 -19.39 24.41 0.00
CA ARG A 58 -18.79 25.42 -0.90
C ARG A 58 -17.56 24.93 -1.69
N LYS A 59 -16.98 23.79 -1.29
CA LYS A 59 -15.81 23.17 -1.96
C LYS A 59 -16.19 22.08 -2.94
N LEU A 60 -17.47 21.75 -3.03
CA LEU A 60 -18.01 20.76 -3.97
C LEU A 60 -18.71 21.46 -5.13
N THR A 61 -18.69 20.83 -6.27
CA THR A 61 -19.44 21.26 -7.44
C THR A 61 -20.92 20.85 -7.30
N LYS A 62 -21.82 21.55 -8.01
CA LYS A 62 -23.27 21.24 -7.98
C LYS A 62 -23.59 19.78 -8.35
N PRO A 63 -22.97 19.17 -9.37
CA PRO A 63 -23.20 17.74 -9.68
C PRO A 63 -22.76 16.80 -8.56
N GLU A 64 -21.61 17.06 -7.91
CA GLU A 64 -21.14 16.25 -6.78
C GLU A 64 -22.08 16.35 -5.58
N MET A 65 -22.56 17.56 -5.27
CA MET A 65 -23.59 17.77 -4.26
C MET A 65 -24.89 17.01 -4.59
N GLY A 66 -25.33 17.06 -5.86
CA GLY A 66 -26.51 16.32 -6.30
C GLY A 66 -26.38 14.81 -6.11
N HIS A 67 -25.18 14.28 -6.37
CA HIS A 67 -24.87 12.86 -6.14
C HIS A 67 -24.96 12.45 -4.68
N LEU A 68 -24.36 13.25 -3.78
CA LEU A 68 -24.35 12.98 -2.32
C LEU A 68 -25.75 13.21 -1.71
N ASN A 69 -26.47 14.25 -2.13
CA ASN A 69 -27.84 14.53 -1.68
C ASN A 69 -28.80 13.41 -2.07
N LYS A 70 -28.64 12.80 -3.26
CA LYS A 70 -29.43 11.63 -3.68
C LYS A 70 -29.24 10.45 -2.72
N ALA A 71 -28.05 10.30 -2.15
CA ALA A 71 -27.73 9.28 -1.17
C ALA A 71 -28.14 9.66 0.27
N GLY A 72 -28.55 10.88 0.52
CA GLY A 72 -28.85 11.40 1.88
C GLY A 72 -27.61 11.48 2.78
N VAL A 73 -26.41 11.56 2.19
CA VAL A 73 -25.12 11.54 2.90
C VAL A 73 -24.53 12.95 2.95
N ALA A 74 -23.91 13.30 4.10
CA ALA A 74 -23.17 14.54 4.24
C ALA A 74 -22.08 14.68 3.16
N PRO A 75 -21.69 15.93 2.78
CA PRO A 75 -20.66 16.17 1.79
C PRO A 75 -19.35 15.46 2.10
N LYS A 76 -18.89 14.58 1.21
CA LYS A 76 -17.66 13.79 1.36
C LYS A 76 -16.61 14.22 0.36
N LYS A 77 -15.36 14.27 0.80
CA LYS A 77 -14.22 14.71 -0.01
C LYS A 77 -13.68 13.64 -0.95
N TYR A 78 -13.67 12.39 -0.49
CA TYR A 78 -13.13 11.28 -1.26
C TYR A 78 -14.19 10.23 -1.49
N LEU A 79 -14.36 9.85 -2.74
CA LEU A 79 -15.23 8.76 -3.16
C LEU A 79 -14.39 7.67 -3.83
N ARG A 80 -14.56 6.41 -3.43
CA ARG A 80 -13.90 5.24 -4.02
C ARG A 80 -14.84 4.05 -4.04
N GLU A 81 -14.72 3.25 -5.07
CA GLU A 81 -15.52 2.03 -5.25
C GLU A 81 -14.73 0.80 -4.82
N PHE A 82 -15.44 -0.12 -4.21
CA PHE A 82 -14.89 -1.38 -3.74
C PHE A 82 -15.86 -2.52 -4.02
N ASP A 83 -15.31 -3.66 -4.38
CA ASP A 83 -16.02 -4.93 -4.43
C ASP A 83 -15.98 -5.56 -3.03
N LEU A 84 -17.04 -5.32 -2.25
CA LEU A 84 -17.16 -5.80 -0.87
C LEU A 84 -17.92 -7.12 -0.84
N GLU A 85 -17.48 -8.08 0.01
CA GLU A 85 -18.17 -9.36 0.23
C GLU A 85 -19.59 -9.16 0.75
N ASN A 86 -19.76 -8.19 1.64
CA ASN A 86 -21.04 -7.83 2.23
C ASN A 86 -21.81 -6.76 1.46
N ALA A 87 -21.48 -6.53 0.17
CA ALA A 87 -22.17 -5.54 -0.67
C ALA A 87 -23.68 -5.73 -0.73
N ALA A 88 -24.17 -6.97 -0.61
CA ALA A 88 -25.60 -7.27 -0.60
C ALA A 88 -26.32 -6.74 0.64
N GLU A 89 -25.67 -6.78 1.79
CA GLU A 89 -26.23 -6.43 3.11
C GLU A 89 -26.20 -4.92 3.38
N LEU A 90 -25.23 -4.22 2.78
CA LEU A 90 -25.05 -2.77 2.96
C LEU A 90 -26.15 -1.98 2.25
N ASN A 91 -26.69 -0.98 2.93
CA ASN A 91 -27.62 -0.01 2.38
C ASN A 91 -26.94 1.35 2.17
N ILE A 92 -27.54 2.17 1.29
CA ILE A 92 -27.10 3.55 1.08
C ILE A 92 -27.30 4.33 2.39
N GLY A 93 -26.27 5.04 2.83
CA GLY A 93 -26.24 5.77 4.09
C GLY A 93 -25.60 5.01 5.26
N ASP A 94 -25.38 3.69 5.13
CA ASP A 94 -24.69 2.91 6.18
C ASP A 94 -23.26 3.40 6.37
N ILE A 95 -22.75 3.20 7.59
CA ILE A 95 -21.39 3.64 7.97
C ILE A 95 -20.51 2.43 8.19
N VAL A 96 -19.44 2.35 7.38
CA VAL A 96 -18.37 1.36 7.53
C VAL A 96 -17.27 1.95 8.41
N LYS A 97 -16.92 1.25 9.50
CA LYS A 97 -15.91 1.65 10.48
C LYS A 97 -14.70 0.71 10.46
N ALA A 98 -13.68 1.07 11.25
CA ALA A 98 -12.46 0.28 11.40
C ALA A 98 -12.69 -1.14 11.95
N ASP A 99 -13.79 -1.39 12.66
CA ASP A 99 -14.20 -2.69 13.22
C ASP A 99 -14.41 -3.81 12.17
N THR A 100 -14.53 -3.43 10.89
CA THR A 100 -14.54 -4.39 9.78
C THR A 100 -13.28 -5.26 9.75
N PHE A 101 -12.16 -4.75 10.25
CA PHE A 101 -10.88 -5.44 10.34
C PHE A 101 -10.62 -5.92 11.77
N LYS A 102 -9.95 -7.05 11.89
CA LYS A 102 -9.56 -7.64 13.17
C LYS A 102 -8.05 -7.68 13.32
N VAL A 103 -7.58 -7.72 14.56
CA VAL A 103 -6.16 -7.94 14.87
C VAL A 103 -5.73 -9.30 14.31
N GLY A 104 -4.60 -9.32 13.61
CA GLY A 104 -4.08 -10.50 12.92
C GLY A 104 -4.57 -10.65 11.47
N ASP A 105 -5.51 -9.82 11.00
CA ASP A 105 -5.85 -9.79 9.57
C ASP A 105 -4.66 -9.29 8.74
N PHE A 106 -4.54 -9.80 7.52
CA PHE A 106 -3.56 -9.31 6.55
C PHE A 106 -4.24 -8.39 5.55
N VAL A 107 -3.60 -7.24 5.32
CA VAL A 107 -4.16 -6.19 4.48
C VAL A 107 -3.19 -5.72 3.42
N ASP A 108 -3.75 -5.29 2.29
CA ASP A 108 -3.06 -4.61 1.21
C ASP A 108 -3.40 -3.13 1.29
N VAL A 109 -2.38 -2.28 1.38
CA VAL A 109 -2.56 -0.83 1.50
C VAL A 109 -2.08 -0.14 0.25
N THR A 110 -3.02 0.51 -0.45
CA THR A 110 -2.75 1.29 -1.66
C THR A 110 -2.73 2.78 -1.33
N GLY A 111 -1.73 3.48 -1.82
CA GLY A 111 -1.62 4.93 -1.65
C GLY A 111 -0.74 5.54 -2.73
N ILE A 112 -0.67 6.87 -2.74
CA ILE A 112 0.16 7.63 -3.67
C ILE A 112 1.50 7.94 -2.99
N THR A 113 2.60 7.59 -3.64
CA THR A 113 3.95 7.80 -3.12
C THR A 113 4.29 9.28 -3.00
N LYS A 114 5.29 9.61 -2.18
CA LYS A 114 5.81 10.98 -2.10
C LYS A 114 6.40 11.41 -3.44
N GLY A 115 6.10 12.62 -3.89
CA GLY A 115 6.71 13.20 -5.08
C GLY A 115 8.17 13.59 -4.85
N HIS A 116 9.00 13.35 -5.85
CA HIS A 116 10.41 13.74 -5.87
C HIS A 116 10.76 14.65 -7.04
N GLY A 117 9.76 15.06 -7.82
CA GLY A 117 9.94 15.90 -9.00
C GLY A 117 10.72 15.18 -10.11
N TYR A 118 11.42 15.95 -10.93
CA TYR A 118 12.30 15.42 -11.97
C TYR A 118 13.59 14.88 -11.34
N ALA A 119 13.86 13.59 -11.52
CA ALA A 119 14.99 12.91 -10.93
C ALA A 119 15.89 12.29 -11.99
N GLY A 120 17.20 12.37 -11.76
CA GLY A 120 18.20 11.73 -12.63
C GLY A 120 18.20 10.21 -12.51
N VAL A 121 18.83 9.54 -13.44
CA VAL A 121 18.88 8.07 -13.57
C VAL A 121 19.37 7.38 -12.31
N VAL A 122 20.38 7.93 -11.66
CA VAL A 122 20.95 7.37 -10.41
C VAL A 122 19.92 7.35 -9.29
N LYS A 123 19.17 8.44 -9.09
CA LYS A 123 18.13 8.51 -8.04
C LYS A 123 16.89 7.70 -8.40
N ARG A 124 16.45 7.79 -9.68
CA ARG A 124 15.19 7.19 -10.13
C ARG A 124 15.26 5.68 -10.26
N HIS A 125 16.40 5.15 -10.74
CA HIS A 125 16.54 3.74 -11.06
C HIS A 125 17.68 3.04 -10.31
N GLY A 126 18.39 3.74 -9.42
CA GLY A 126 19.54 3.16 -8.71
C GLY A 126 20.71 2.83 -9.61
N ALA A 127 20.82 3.48 -10.78
CA ALA A 127 21.91 3.23 -11.71
C ALA A 127 23.27 3.56 -11.08
N GLY A 128 24.31 2.79 -11.48
CA GLY A 128 25.68 3.04 -11.08
C GLY A 128 26.16 4.43 -11.52
N ARG A 129 27.00 5.03 -10.71
CA ARG A 129 27.73 6.25 -11.07
C ARG A 129 29.12 5.91 -11.57
N THR A 130 29.69 6.75 -12.43
CA THR A 130 31.10 6.62 -12.82
C THR A 130 32.04 6.97 -11.66
N PRO A 131 33.23 6.36 -11.60
CA PRO A 131 34.27 6.69 -10.62
C PRO A 131 34.64 8.18 -10.65
N MET A 132 35.04 8.71 -9.50
CA MET A 132 35.49 10.10 -9.37
C MET A 132 36.96 10.29 -9.75
N SER A 133 37.70 9.22 -9.92
CA SER A 133 39.12 9.18 -10.28
C SER A 133 39.38 8.13 -11.37
N HIS A 134 40.63 7.75 -11.58
CA HIS A 134 41.07 6.80 -12.63
C HIS A 134 40.74 7.25 -14.04
N GLY A 135 40.93 8.54 -14.35
CA GLY A 135 40.75 9.09 -15.69
C GLY A 135 39.29 9.32 -16.11
N GLY A 136 38.35 9.20 -15.16
CA GLY A 136 36.91 9.31 -15.45
C GLY A 136 36.42 10.71 -15.86
N GLY A 137 37.23 11.76 -15.67
CA GLY A 137 36.84 13.15 -15.98
C GLY A 137 35.61 13.64 -15.19
N PRO A 138 34.98 14.78 -15.57
CA PRO A 138 33.86 15.40 -14.83
C PRO A 138 32.50 14.75 -15.11
N VAL A 139 32.44 13.49 -15.50
CA VAL A 139 31.22 12.76 -15.86
C VAL A 139 30.82 11.79 -14.75
N HIS A 140 30.09 12.23 -13.72
CA HIS A 140 29.86 11.42 -12.54
C HIS A 140 28.45 10.83 -12.44
N ARG A 141 27.43 11.55 -12.91
CA ARG A 141 26.02 11.17 -12.74
C ARG A 141 25.21 11.17 -14.04
N HIS A 142 25.87 10.94 -15.15
CA HIS A 142 25.26 10.91 -16.48
C HIS A 142 24.58 9.57 -16.78
N ALA A 143 23.66 9.59 -17.74
CA ALA A 143 22.92 8.40 -18.16
C ALA A 143 23.77 7.37 -18.91
N GLY A 144 24.98 7.75 -19.35
CA GLY A 144 25.84 6.90 -20.17
C GLY A 144 25.35 6.76 -21.61
N SER A 145 25.80 5.69 -22.29
CA SER A 145 25.40 5.42 -23.66
C SER A 145 23.89 5.31 -23.84
N MET A 146 23.37 5.89 -24.93
CA MET A 146 21.95 5.83 -25.29
C MET A 146 21.58 4.59 -26.10
N GLY A 147 22.55 3.81 -26.54
CA GLY A 147 22.36 2.58 -27.32
C GLY A 147 23.48 2.30 -28.31
N PRO A 148 23.40 1.20 -29.05
CA PRO A 148 24.34 0.88 -30.13
C PRO A 148 24.11 1.79 -31.35
N ILE A 149 25.10 1.83 -32.26
CA ILE A 149 25.10 2.72 -33.42
C ILE A 149 24.14 2.24 -34.52
N ASP A 150 24.18 0.95 -34.86
CA ASP A 150 23.43 0.38 -35.97
C ASP A 150 21.89 0.61 -35.94
N PRO A 151 21.21 0.49 -34.81
CA PRO A 151 19.76 0.73 -34.77
C PRO A 151 19.37 2.19 -35.03
N ALA A 152 20.29 3.14 -34.90
CA ALA A 152 20.07 4.59 -35.06
C ALA A 152 18.89 5.18 -34.30
N HIS A 153 18.39 4.49 -33.25
CA HIS A 153 17.31 4.94 -32.40
C HIS A 153 17.48 4.39 -30.97
N ILE A 154 16.78 5.07 -30.01
CA ILE A 154 16.75 4.65 -28.61
C ILE A 154 15.65 3.61 -28.45
N PHE A 155 15.98 2.45 -27.87
CA PHE A 155 15.01 1.40 -27.60
C PHE A 155 13.98 1.81 -26.55
N LYS A 156 12.75 1.31 -26.72
CA LYS A 156 11.68 1.46 -25.73
C LYS A 156 12.11 0.85 -24.38
N GLY A 157 11.73 1.50 -23.27
CA GLY A 157 12.10 1.02 -21.93
C GLY A 157 13.53 1.39 -21.50
N LYS A 158 14.30 2.17 -22.30
CA LYS A 158 15.60 2.69 -21.85
C LYS A 158 15.46 3.46 -20.55
N ILE A 159 16.26 3.09 -19.55
CA ILE A 159 16.33 3.78 -18.26
C ILE A 159 16.80 5.22 -18.46
N GLY A 160 15.98 6.18 -18.02
CA GLY A 160 16.26 7.60 -18.19
C GLY A 160 15.83 8.44 -17.02
N ALA A 161 16.27 9.71 -17.02
CA ALA A 161 15.76 10.72 -16.11
C ALA A 161 14.27 11.00 -16.36
N GLY A 162 13.55 11.45 -15.36
CA GLY A 162 12.13 11.78 -15.49
C GLY A 162 11.45 12.02 -14.15
N HIS A 163 10.14 12.16 -14.19
CA HIS A 163 9.31 12.31 -12.99
C HIS A 163 9.46 11.08 -12.09
N MET A 164 9.62 11.32 -10.80
CA MET A 164 9.74 10.28 -9.78
C MET A 164 8.77 10.55 -8.64
N GLY A 165 8.02 9.52 -8.27
CA GLY A 165 7.01 9.61 -7.23
C GLY A 165 5.66 10.11 -7.75
N VAL A 166 4.70 10.30 -6.83
CA VAL A 166 3.28 10.53 -7.13
C VAL A 166 2.66 9.35 -7.88
N ASP A 167 3.27 8.18 -7.74
CA ASP A 167 2.80 6.93 -8.33
C ASP A 167 1.88 6.21 -7.35
N GLN A 168 0.83 5.58 -7.86
CA GLN A 168 0.00 4.69 -7.06
C GLN A 168 0.75 3.38 -6.84
N VAL A 169 0.96 3.04 -5.56
CA VAL A 169 1.65 1.82 -5.15
C VAL A 169 0.82 1.09 -4.11
N THR A 170 0.77 -0.22 -4.20
CA THR A 170 0.15 -1.09 -3.21
C THR A 170 1.24 -1.87 -2.47
N VAL A 171 1.27 -1.72 -1.15
CA VAL A 171 2.09 -2.57 -0.26
C VAL A 171 1.19 -3.67 0.24
N MET A 172 1.54 -4.90 -0.11
CA MET A 172 0.73 -6.08 0.15
C MET A 172 1.18 -6.80 1.43
N ASN A 173 0.23 -7.52 2.04
CA ASN A 173 0.50 -8.47 3.10
C ASN A 173 1.03 -7.81 4.38
N LEU A 174 0.44 -6.71 4.80
CA LEU A 174 0.74 -6.07 6.07
C LEU A 174 -0.14 -6.64 7.18
N ASP A 175 0.47 -6.95 8.33
CA ASP A 175 -0.26 -7.45 9.50
C ASP A 175 -1.00 -6.29 10.20
N VAL A 176 -2.26 -6.49 10.57
CA VAL A 176 -2.99 -5.59 11.45
C VAL A 176 -2.62 -5.90 12.89
N VAL A 177 -1.91 -4.99 13.55
CA VAL A 177 -1.40 -5.17 14.92
C VAL A 177 -2.44 -4.74 15.96
N LYS A 178 -3.16 -3.64 15.70
CA LYS A 178 -4.18 -3.10 16.60
C LYS A 178 -5.29 -2.44 15.79
N VAL A 179 -6.52 -2.60 16.26
CA VAL A 179 -7.70 -1.88 15.77
C VAL A 179 -8.34 -1.17 16.94
N ASP A 180 -8.68 0.11 16.75
CA ASP A 180 -9.39 0.92 17.73
C ASP A 180 -10.66 1.45 17.07
N ALA A 181 -11.79 0.91 17.46
CA ALA A 181 -13.08 1.24 16.88
C ALA A 181 -13.60 2.61 17.34
N GLU A 182 -13.22 3.06 18.55
CA GLU A 182 -13.66 4.36 19.09
C GLU A 182 -12.99 5.52 18.36
N LEU A 183 -11.68 5.38 18.11
CA LEU A 183 -10.87 6.36 17.40
C LEU A 183 -10.85 6.14 15.89
N ASN A 184 -11.54 5.12 15.38
CA ASN A 184 -11.52 4.69 13.98
C ASN A 184 -10.09 4.53 13.44
N MET A 185 -9.20 3.89 14.20
CA MET A 185 -7.80 3.70 13.84
C MET A 185 -7.48 2.23 13.56
N ILE A 186 -6.71 2.02 12.51
CA ILE A 186 -6.08 0.75 12.18
C ILE A 186 -4.57 0.93 12.23
N VAL A 187 -3.90 0.08 12.99
CA VAL A 187 -2.45 0.08 13.14
C VAL A 187 -1.89 -1.11 12.37
N VAL A 188 -1.13 -0.85 11.32
CA VAL A 188 -0.52 -1.88 10.47
C VAL A 188 0.99 -1.96 10.70
N ARG A 189 1.54 -3.16 10.64
CA ARG A 189 2.97 -3.40 10.78
C ARG A 189 3.72 -2.97 9.52
N GLY A 190 4.70 -2.09 9.68
CA GLY A 190 5.56 -1.64 8.59
C GLY A 190 5.18 -0.29 8.01
N ALA A 191 5.72 0.01 6.84
CA ALA A 191 5.55 1.27 6.14
C ALA A 191 4.45 1.18 5.09
N ILE A 192 3.70 2.27 4.93
CA ILE A 192 2.70 2.43 3.86
C ILE A 192 3.08 3.61 2.95
N PRO A 193 2.64 3.61 1.68
CA PRO A 193 2.99 4.67 0.74
C PRO A 193 2.43 6.04 1.15
N GLY A 194 3.09 7.08 0.72
CA GLY A 194 2.64 8.46 0.82
C GLY A 194 3.13 9.25 2.04
N PRO A 195 2.86 10.57 2.04
CA PRO A 195 3.15 11.48 3.17
C PRO A 195 2.14 11.29 4.31
N LYS A 196 2.40 11.93 5.46
CA LYS A 196 1.39 12.14 6.50
C LYS A 196 0.19 12.91 5.91
N GLY A 197 -1.02 12.55 6.30
CA GLY A 197 -2.25 13.11 5.75
C GLY A 197 -2.63 12.59 4.36
N GLY A 198 -1.83 11.69 3.77
CA GLY A 198 -2.14 11.08 2.47
C GLY A 198 -3.30 10.10 2.55
N LEU A 199 -4.14 10.11 1.50
CA LEU A 199 -5.23 9.15 1.34
C LEU A 199 -4.66 7.76 1.07
N VAL A 200 -5.21 6.77 1.75
CA VAL A 200 -4.89 5.34 1.55
C VAL A 200 -6.17 4.52 1.46
N THR A 201 -6.12 3.45 0.73
CA THR A 201 -7.17 2.44 0.72
C THR A 201 -6.62 1.16 1.32
N VAL A 202 -7.33 0.62 2.30
CA VAL A 202 -6.98 -0.64 2.98
C VAL A 202 -7.94 -1.70 2.50
N ARG A 203 -7.42 -2.84 2.04
CA ARG A 203 -8.20 -3.98 1.56
C ARG A 203 -7.69 -5.25 2.23
N SER A 204 -8.57 -6.24 2.42
CA SER A 204 -8.10 -7.58 2.77
C SER A 204 -7.19 -8.11 1.68
N THR A 205 -6.08 -8.77 2.06
CA THR A 205 -5.13 -9.31 1.08
C THR A 205 -5.79 -10.30 0.14
N ALA A 206 -5.39 -10.25 -1.13
CA ALA A 206 -5.79 -11.24 -2.13
C ALA A 206 -4.90 -12.49 -2.12
N LYS A 207 -3.74 -12.43 -1.44
CA LYS A 207 -2.84 -13.58 -1.35
C LYS A 207 -3.34 -14.59 -0.32
N THR A 208 -3.33 -15.86 -0.71
CA THR A 208 -3.50 -16.94 0.25
C THR A 208 -2.31 -16.95 1.20
N ILE A 209 -2.56 -16.67 2.48
CA ILE A 209 -1.55 -16.73 3.51
C ILE A 209 -1.54 -18.15 4.02
N PHE A 210 -0.49 -18.88 3.68
CA PHE A 210 -0.21 -20.12 4.37
C PHE A 210 0.23 -19.76 5.78
N GLU A 211 -0.56 -20.09 6.79
CA GLU A 211 -0.10 -20.06 8.17
C GLU A 211 1.25 -20.76 8.20
N LYS A 212 2.29 -20.04 8.62
CA LYS A 212 3.55 -20.68 8.97
C LYS A 212 3.22 -21.60 10.14
N LYS A 213 2.88 -22.86 9.85
CA LYS A 213 2.86 -23.90 10.87
C LYS A 213 4.14 -23.71 11.63
N GLY A 214 4.02 -23.41 12.93
CA GLY A 214 5.15 -23.13 13.80
C GLY A 214 6.28 -24.10 13.49
N VAL A 215 7.51 -23.63 13.50
CA VAL A 215 8.73 -24.35 13.10
C VAL A 215 8.94 -25.57 14.02
N ALA A 216 8.10 -26.55 13.85
CA ALA A 216 8.23 -27.88 14.43
C ALA A 216 8.11 -28.96 13.35
N GLY A 217 8.02 -28.59 12.09
CA GLY A 217 8.02 -29.51 10.96
C GLY A 217 9.45 -29.70 10.45
N ILE A 218 10.05 -30.82 10.75
CA ILE A 218 11.24 -31.31 10.05
C ILE A 218 10.93 -31.25 8.56
N SER A 219 11.72 -30.44 7.81
CA SER A 219 11.57 -30.34 6.37
C SER A 219 11.65 -31.72 5.73
N ASN A 220 10.67 -32.10 4.92
CA ASN A 220 10.70 -33.34 4.14
C ASN A 220 11.86 -33.40 3.12
N ASN A 221 12.58 -32.31 2.94
CA ASN A 221 13.80 -32.29 2.15
C ASN A 221 14.99 -32.75 3.02
N PRO A 222 15.61 -33.91 2.70
CA PRO A 222 16.71 -34.48 3.52
C PRO A 222 17.89 -33.50 3.73
N GLN A 223 18.17 -32.64 2.76
CA GLN A 223 19.23 -31.62 2.87
C GLN A 223 18.87 -30.45 3.79
N LYS A 224 17.58 -30.14 3.95
CA LYS A 224 17.10 -29.14 4.91
C LYS A 224 16.73 -29.75 6.26
N ALA A 225 16.35 -31.02 6.31
CA ALA A 225 16.03 -31.74 7.55
C ALA A 225 17.26 -31.96 8.42
N SER A 226 18.44 -32.15 7.83
CA SER A 226 19.69 -32.31 8.58
C SER A 226 20.12 -31.06 9.34
N GLY A 227 19.50 -29.89 9.09
CA GLY A 227 19.71 -28.65 9.86
C GLY A 227 21.14 -28.13 9.93
N ARG A 228 22.10 -28.87 9.36
CA ARG A 228 23.54 -28.58 9.39
C ARG A 228 24.19 -29.01 8.10
N ASN A 229 24.70 -28.05 7.37
CA ASN A 229 25.75 -28.34 6.41
C ASN A 229 26.98 -28.81 7.23
N PRO A 230 27.45 -30.08 7.06
CA PRO A 230 28.56 -30.61 7.86
C PRO A 230 29.81 -29.74 7.83
N GLN A 231 30.04 -29.01 6.73
CA GLN A 231 31.17 -28.10 6.57
C GLN A 231 31.05 -26.82 7.41
N LYS A 232 29.82 -26.37 7.77
CA LYS A 232 29.66 -25.21 8.68
C LYS A 232 29.65 -25.61 10.15
N ALA A 233 29.41 -26.84 10.49
CA ALA A 233 29.46 -27.33 11.86
C ALA A 233 30.89 -27.44 12.38
N SER A 234 31.86 -27.81 11.53
CA SER A 234 33.28 -27.90 11.90
C SER A 234 33.96 -26.55 12.08
N ALA A 235 33.47 -25.50 11.42
CA ALA A 235 34.05 -24.15 11.54
C ALA A 235 33.59 -23.40 12.80
N ARG A 236 32.59 -23.90 13.55
CA ARG A 236 32.05 -23.25 14.74
C ARG A 236 32.60 -23.81 16.06
N ASN A 237 33.38 -24.87 15.98
CA ASN A 237 34.02 -25.55 17.12
C ASN A 237 35.56 -25.42 17.09
N LYS A 238 36.08 -24.40 16.44
CA LYS A 238 37.48 -23.98 16.53
C LYS A 238 37.57 -22.60 17.17
#